data_80477d86580ce22caefde5a4608efdde
#
_entry.id   80477d86580ce22caefde5a4608efdde
#
_cell.length_a   1.000
_cell.length_b   1.000
_cell.length_c   1.000
_cell.angle_alpha   90.00
_cell.angle_beta   90.00
_cell.angle_gamma   90.00
#
_symmetry.space_group_name_H-M   'P 1'
#
loop_
_entity.id
_entity.type
_entity.pdbx_description
1 polymer ?
#
loop_
_entity_poly.entity_id
_entity_poly.type
_entity_poly.pdbx_seq_one_letter_code
_entity_poly.pdbx_strand_id
1 'polypeptide(L)'
;VALKDFLTSKTVKGAPKKKGETAQRQPGPSARGWTGRGGGMAALVPSVKEYRGTTVQVCGLWPFSSGASSPMIGVPLGRHEETQATVCCDPISWFQRARLISNPSAFILGKPGLGKSTVVRRMFIGLSAQGVHPLILGDLKGEHVKAVQALGGQVIRLGRGVGYLNILDPGQAVEAAQLLEDSGHHEDATRVRADAHGRRLTMVVSLITISRNNPPTDQEQTILDRALRVLDDRFDGVPVLKDLLDVIISAPDELRQVALDRGDMDVYLQETRALEATLLGLTGGGKLGEIFSRHTTNPMMRDRAVVFDVSSIDETETDLQAAILLACWSYGFGTVNVANALADAGLEPRRNYFVVLDELWRALRAGKGMVDRVDALTRLNRSVGVGQIMISHTMSDLLALPAEEDRMKARGFVERSGMVICGGLPASEMPLLTSAIPLSRQEQQKLISWQDPPAWDSRGLDVEPPGRGKFLIKVGGRPGIPVLVGLTSLEQGPDGVNDTEGKWRENVEKFA
;
A
#
# COMPACT_ATOMS: atom_id res chain seq x y z
N VAL A 1 -14.48 9.03 48.73
CA VAL A 1 -14.86 10.09 49.69
C VAL A 1 -14.46 11.40 49.03
N ALA A 2 -15.39 12.29 48.68
CA ALA A 2 -15.20 13.68 48.24
C ALA A 2 -15.81 14.08 46.88
N LEU A 3 -16.89 13.43 46.43
CA LEU A 3 -17.63 13.95 45.28
C LEU A 3 -19.13 14.22 45.57
N LYS A 4 -19.56 14.10 46.83
CA LYS A 4 -20.94 14.35 47.22
C LYS A 4 -21.20 15.74 47.78
N ASP A 5 -20.17 16.51 48.09
CA ASP A 5 -20.30 17.81 48.74
C ASP A 5 -20.37 19.01 47.77
N PHE A 6 -20.34 18.77 46.47
CA PHE A 6 -20.33 19.86 45.48
C PHE A 6 -21.70 20.14 44.84
N LEU A 7 -22.75 19.41 45.23
CA LEU A 7 -24.12 19.54 44.66
C LEU A 7 -25.18 20.05 45.59
N THR A 8 -24.84 20.62 46.75
CA THR A 8 -25.80 21.33 47.58
C THR A 8 -25.51 22.81 47.59
N SER A 9 -26.05 23.53 46.61
CA SER A 9 -26.10 25.00 46.65
C SER A 9 -27.03 25.43 47.80
N LYS A 10 -26.44 25.93 48.88
CA LYS A 10 -27.17 26.64 49.92
C LYS A 10 -27.74 27.92 49.33
N THR A 11 -29.07 27.97 49.24
CA THR A 11 -29.83 29.21 49.04
C THR A 11 -29.50 30.19 50.15
N VAL A 12 -28.70 31.21 49.83
CA VAL A 12 -28.50 32.35 50.73
C VAL A 12 -29.78 33.19 50.70
N LYS A 13 -30.47 33.27 51.84
CA LYS A 13 -31.61 34.16 52.04
C LYS A 13 -31.16 35.61 51.91
N GLY A 14 -31.90 36.36 51.08
CA GLY A 14 -31.57 37.72 50.70
C GLY A 14 -31.53 38.71 51.84
N ALA A 15 -30.57 39.63 51.72
CA ALA A 15 -30.53 40.88 52.46
C ALA A 15 -31.56 41.85 51.89
N PRO A 16 -32.11 42.79 52.70
CA PRO A 16 -33.19 43.64 52.30
C PRO A 16 -32.81 44.63 51.20
N LYS A 17 -33.65 44.70 50.17
CA LYS A 17 -33.51 45.67 49.07
C LYS A 17 -33.62 47.10 49.55
N LYS A 18 -32.55 47.87 49.47
CA LYS A 18 -32.63 49.35 49.46
C LYS A 18 -33.35 49.80 48.19
N LYS A 19 -34.49 50.46 48.35
CA LYS A 19 -35.14 51.23 47.27
C LYS A 19 -34.30 52.41 46.88
N GLY A 20 -34.01 52.53 45.57
CA GLY A 20 -33.58 53.76 44.98
C GLY A 20 -32.14 53.75 44.44
N GLU A 21 -32.00 53.11 43.30
CA GLU A 21 -31.08 53.50 42.23
C GLU A 21 -31.43 52.62 41.03
N THR A 22 -32.16 53.20 40.08
CA THR A 22 -32.33 52.60 38.75
C THR A 22 -30.98 52.64 38.08
N ALA A 23 -30.21 51.56 38.27
CA ALA A 23 -29.03 51.30 37.42
C ALA A 23 -29.53 51.30 35.97
N GLN A 24 -29.20 52.33 35.22
CA GLN A 24 -29.38 52.34 33.77
C GLN A 24 -28.66 51.12 33.21
N ARG A 25 -29.44 50.08 32.84
CA ARG A 25 -28.91 48.98 32.05
C ARG A 25 -28.33 49.60 30.79
N GLN A 26 -27.00 49.63 30.68
CA GLN A 26 -26.38 49.95 29.42
C GLN A 26 -26.95 48.97 28.35
N PRO A 27 -27.49 49.52 27.26
CA PRO A 27 -28.07 48.68 26.22
C PRO A 27 -26.96 47.81 25.68
N GLY A 28 -27.15 46.50 25.83
CA GLY A 28 -26.25 45.50 25.19
C GLY A 28 -26.36 45.56 23.67
N PRO A 29 -25.38 45.03 22.95
CA PRO A 29 -25.46 44.96 21.50
C PRO A 29 -26.66 44.18 21.02
N SER A 30 -27.29 44.65 19.93
CA SER A 30 -28.31 43.91 19.21
C SER A 30 -27.72 42.68 18.52
N ALA A 31 -28.55 41.78 18.00
CA ALA A 31 -28.08 40.63 17.19
C ALA A 31 -27.23 41.03 15.96
N ARG A 32 -27.24 42.30 15.59
CA ARG A 32 -26.42 42.88 14.51
C ARG A 32 -25.23 43.71 15.01
N GLY A 33 -24.95 43.73 16.30
CA GLY A 33 -23.89 44.51 16.91
C GLY A 33 -24.36 45.86 17.46
N TRP A 34 -23.44 46.78 17.72
CA TRP A 34 -23.72 48.12 18.28
C TRP A 34 -24.15 49.09 17.19
N THR A 35 -25.20 49.84 17.44
CA THR A 35 -25.75 50.86 16.50
C THR A 35 -25.11 52.24 16.65
N GLY A 36 -24.27 52.43 17.67
CA GLY A 36 -23.63 53.72 17.95
C GLY A 36 -22.41 54.00 17.04
N ARG A 37 -21.98 55.25 16.98
CA ARG A 37 -20.78 55.70 16.23
C ARG A 37 -19.54 54.94 16.73
N GLY A 38 -18.85 54.20 15.85
CA GLY A 38 -17.70 53.33 16.20
C GLY A 38 -18.08 51.90 16.63
N GLY A 39 -19.39 51.55 16.72
CA GLY A 39 -19.87 50.27 17.21
C GLY A 39 -19.80 49.12 16.21
N GLY A 40 -19.78 49.39 14.93
CA GLY A 40 -19.83 48.36 13.87
C GLY A 40 -21.14 47.60 13.81
N MET A 41 -21.77 47.52 12.66
CA MET A 41 -22.94 46.68 12.39
C MET A 41 -22.60 45.69 11.29
N ALA A 42 -22.87 44.40 11.53
CA ALA A 42 -22.78 43.38 10.51
C ALA A 42 -24.15 43.21 9.81
N ALA A 43 -24.16 43.25 8.47
CA ALA A 43 -25.37 43.02 7.68
C ALA A 43 -25.79 41.54 7.73
N LEU A 44 -24.84 40.65 7.90
CA LEU A 44 -25.03 39.22 8.02
C LEU A 44 -24.07 38.67 9.09
N VAL A 45 -24.61 38.02 10.09
CA VAL A 45 -23.83 37.21 11.05
C VAL A 45 -23.99 35.75 10.63
N PRO A 46 -22.97 35.11 10.04
CA PRO A 46 -23.06 33.70 9.70
C PRO A 46 -23.25 32.88 10.98
N SER A 47 -24.15 31.91 10.93
CA SER A 47 -24.31 30.96 12.03
C SER A 47 -23.02 30.17 12.22
N VAL A 48 -22.54 30.11 13.46
CA VAL A 48 -21.40 29.27 13.82
C VAL A 48 -21.77 27.81 13.58
N LYS A 49 -20.88 27.04 12.96
CA LYS A 49 -21.08 25.60 12.80
C LYS A 49 -21.20 24.93 14.15
N GLU A 50 -22.29 24.21 14.35
CA GLU A 50 -22.55 23.45 15.57
C GLU A 50 -21.89 22.06 15.45
N TYR A 51 -20.99 21.73 16.35
CA TYR A 51 -20.38 20.41 16.45
C TYR A 51 -20.99 19.68 17.65
N ARG A 52 -21.54 18.49 17.42
CA ARG A 52 -22.12 17.65 18.48
C ARG A 52 -21.26 16.41 18.66
N GLY A 53 -20.89 16.10 19.89
CA GLY A 53 -20.14 14.92 20.26
C GLY A 53 -20.55 14.42 21.64
N THR A 54 -20.16 13.18 21.96
CA THR A 54 -20.27 12.66 23.32
C THR A 54 -19.23 13.30 24.23
N THR A 55 -19.44 13.24 25.54
CA THR A 55 -18.46 13.76 26.52
C THR A 55 -17.08 13.13 26.37
N VAL A 56 -16.98 11.91 25.85
CA VAL A 56 -15.70 11.24 25.55
C VAL A 56 -15.04 11.81 24.30
N GLN A 57 -15.83 12.24 23.31
CA GLN A 57 -15.33 12.87 22.08
C GLN A 57 -14.95 14.33 22.28
N VAL A 58 -15.58 15.00 23.26
CA VAL A 58 -15.41 16.43 23.55
C VAL A 58 -14.62 16.65 24.85
N CYS A 59 -14.18 15.56 25.52
CA CYS A 59 -13.33 15.68 26.69
C CYS A 59 -11.95 16.22 26.29
N GLY A 60 -11.67 17.41 26.68
CA GLY A 60 -10.43 18.10 26.38
C GLY A 60 -10.60 19.59 26.52
N LEU A 61 -9.96 20.33 25.72
CA LEU A 61 -9.89 21.77 25.83
C LEU A 61 -11.21 22.44 25.46
N TRP A 62 -11.99 22.76 26.48
CA TRP A 62 -12.98 23.80 26.31
C TRP A 62 -12.26 25.15 26.18
N PRO A 63 -12.66 26.02 25.24
CA PRO A 63 -13.84 25.93 24.37
C PRO A 63 -13.54 25.53 22.91
N PHE A 64 -12.39 24.98 22.57
CA PHE A 64 -11.84 25.23 21.24
C PHE A 64 -11.40 23.99 20.43
N SER A 65 -11.53 22.78 20.92
CA SER A 65 -11.20 21.62 20.09
C SER A 65 -12.21 20.51 20.23
N SER A 66 -13.02 20.33 19.20
CA SER A 66 -13.74 19.08 18.96
C SER A 66 -13.14 18.42 17.72
N GLY A 67 -12.71 17.18 17.83
CA GLY A 67 -12.16 16.44 16.70
C GLY A 67 -11.27 15.28 17.15
N ALA A 68 -10.97 14.39 16.22
CA ALA A 68 -9.97 13.37 16.45
C ALA A 68 -8.59 14.01 16.54
N SER A 69 -7.98 14.03 17.74
CA SER A 69 -6.58 14.40 17.85
C SER A 69 -5.72 13.29 17.25
N SER A 70 -4.81 13.63 16.35
CA SER A 70 -3.81 12.68 15.92
C SER A 70 -2.65 12.66 16.94
N PRO A 71 -2.15 11.50 17.34
CA PRO A 71 -0.99 11.44 18.21
C PRO A 71 0.23 12.00 17.47
N MET A 72 1.14 12.63 18.21
CA MET A 72 2.45 13.07 17.70
C MET A 72 3.42 11.86 17.58
N ILE A 73 2.90 10.74 17.04
CA ILE A 73 3.62 9.48 16.87
C ILE A 73 3.54 9.08 15.42
N GLY A 74 4.68 8.80 14.82
CA GLY A 74 4.82 8.45 13.41
C GLY A 74 5.57 9.51 12.61
N VAL A 75 5.55 9.34 11.30
CA VAL A 75 6.17 10.26 10.36
C VAL A 75 5.37 11.56 10.30
N PRO A 76 6.02 12.74 10.44
CA PRO A 76 5.35 14.02 10.21
C PRO A 76 4.91 14.14 8.74
N LEU A 77 3.61 13.95 8.48
CA LEU A 77 3.07 14.02 7.12
C LEU A 77 2.78 15.45 6.68
N GLY A 78 2.31 16.29 7.60
CA GLY A 78 1.89 17.64 7.27
C GLY A 78 1.06 18.27 8.37
N ARG A 79 0.03 19.02 7.98
CA ARG A 79 -0.84 19.76 8.90
C ARG A 79 -2.28 19.32 8.75
N HIS A 80 -2.99 19.29 9.86
CA HIS A 80 -4.45 19.12 9.86
C HIS A 80 -5.10 20.30 9.13
N GLU A 81 -5.97 20.03 8.17
CA GLU A 81 -6.54 21.06 7.29
C GLU A 81 -7.26 22.19 8.06
N GLU A 82 -7.97 21.85 9.14
CA GLU A 82 -8.79 22.81 9.90
C GLU A 82 -8.03 23.45 11.07
N THR A 83 -7.32 22.62 11.86
CA THR A 83 -6.67 23.09 13.10
C THR A 83 -5.22 23.53 12.90
N GLN A 84 -4.64 23.27 11.74
CA GLN A 84 -3.23 23.53 11.42
C GLN A 84 -2.22 22.82 12.34
N ALA A 85 -2.70 21.92 13.21
CA ALA A 85 -1.85 21.10 14.06
C ALA A 85 -1.04 20.10 13.22
N THR A 86 0.16 19.76 13.66
CA THR A 86 0.98 18.75 13.00
C THR A 86 0.31 17.38 13.05
N VAL A 87 0.26 16.70 11.90
CA VAL A 87 -0.24 15.32 11.79
C VAL A 87 0.93 14.39 11.54
N CYS A 88 1.16 13.48 12.49
CA CYS A 88 2.14 12.39 12.36
C CYS A 88 1.38 11.08 12.11
N CYS A 89 1.78 10.35 11.08
CA CYS A 89 1.10 9.12 10.70
C CYS A 89 2.01 8.20 9.90
N ASP A 90 2.06 6.94 10.29
CA ASP A 90 2.51 5.81 9.49
C ASP A 90 1.96 4.50 10.11
N PRO A 91 1.79 3.42 9.31
CA PRO A 91 1.16 2.22 9.83
C PRO A 91 2.02 1.47 10.86
N ILE A 92 3.33 1.56 10.80
CA ILE A 92 4.23 0.87 11.75
C ILE A 92 4.15 1.53 13.13
N SER A 93 4.35 2.84 13.19
CA SER A 93 4.32 3.57 14.47
C SER A 93 2.93 3.57 15.10
N TRP A 94 1.87 3.65 14.28
CA TRP A 94 0.51 3.61 14.80
C TRP A 94 0.11 2.22 15.30
N PHE A 95 0.67 1.17 14.74
CA PHE A 95 0.51 -0.19 15.26
C PHE A 95 1.33 -0.43 16.53
N GLN A 96 2.63 -0.19 16.49
CA GLN A 96 3.55 -0.58 17.56
C GLN A 96 3.52 0.38 18.76
N ARG A 97 3.57 1.69 18.48
CA ARG A 97 3.77 2.73 19.52
C ARG A 97 2.48 3.38 19.96
N ALA A 98 1.64 3.81 19.01
CA ALA A 98 0.38 4.48 19.32
C ALA A 98 -0.77 3.52 19.63
N ARG A 99 -0.68 2.26 19.20
CA ARG A 99 -1.72 1.22 19.35
C ARG A 99 -3.10 1.67 18.84
N LEU A 100 -3.10 2.49 17.79
CA LEU A 100 -4.33 3.02 17.18
C LEU A 100 -4.97 2.04 16.20
N ILE A 101 -4.15 1.20 15.60
CA ILE A 101 -4.54 0.22 14.58
C ILE A 101 -4.10 -1.17 15.02
N SER A 102 -4.84 -2.18 14.57
CA SER A 102 -4.60 -3.59 14.91
C SER A 102 -3.74 -4.34 13.88
N ASN A 103 -3.47 -3.71 12.74
CA ASN A 103 -2.68 -4.26 11.64
C ASN A 103 -1.78 -3.15 11.07
N PRO A 104 -0.45 -3.35 10.91
CA PRO A 104 0.47 -2.36 10.37
C PRO A 104 0.31 -2.16 8.85
N SER A 105 -0.92 -1.97 8.39
CA SER A 105 -1.23 -1.80 6.97
C SER A 105 -2.05 -0.55 6.71
N ALA A 106 -1.80 0.06 5.55
CA ALA A 106 -2.57 1.17 5.03
C ALA A 106 -3.08 0.86 3.62
N PHE A 107 -4.23 1.41 3.26
CA PHE A 107 -4.75 1.40 1.91
C PHE A 107 -4.95 2.83 1.42
N ILE A 108 -4.44 3.16 0.22
CA ILE A 108 -4.61 4.49 -0.37
C ILE A 108 -5.55 4.43 -1.56
N LEU A 109 -6.53 5.34 -1.56
CA LEU A 109 -7.44 5.58 -2.67
C LEU A 109 -7.43 7.07 -3.05
N GLY A 110 -7.58 7.39 -4.33
CA GLY A 110 -7.69 8.76 -4.82
C GLY A 110 -7.41 8.86 -6.30
N LYS A 111 -7.95 9.88 -6.95
CA LYS A 111 -7.71 10.15 -8.38
C LYS A 111 -6.22 10.34 -8.69
N PRO A 112 -5.79 10.02 -9.93
CA PRO A 112 -4.45 10.38 -10.41
C PRO A 112 -4.18 11.89 -10.28
N GLY A 113 -2.92 12.28 -10.09
CA GLY A 113 -2.50 13.69 -10.03
C GLY A 113 -2.74 14.41 -8.70
N LEU A 114 -3.41 13.80 -7.72
CA LEU A 114 -3.69 14.41 -6.41
C LEU A 114 -2.62 14.15 -5.34
N GLY A 115 -1.51 13.45 -5.68
CA GLY A 115 -0.36 13.31 -4.80
C GLY A 115 -0.30 12.01 -4.00
N LYS A 116 -0.94 10.91 -4.45
CA LYS A 116 -0.83 9.59 -3.79
C LYS A 116 0.63 9.15 -3.61
N SER A 117 1.40 9.14 -4.69
CA SER A 117 2.82 8.77 -4.64
C SER A 117 3.64 9.70 -3.75
N THR A 118 3.23 10.97 -3.65
CA THR A 118 3.88 11.98 -2.78
C THR A 118 3.69 11.65 -1.30
N VAL A 119 2.47 11.32 -0.85
CA VAL A 119 2.25 10.95 0.55
C VAL A 119 2.97 9.65 0.91
N VAL A 120 3.05 8.69 -0.03
CA VAL A 120 3.80 7.45 0.16
C VAL A 120 5.29 7.72 0.28
N ARG A 121 5.86 8.54 -0.63
CA ARG A 121 7.28 8.96 -0.55
C ARG A 121 7.58 9.65 0.77
N ARG A 122 6.76 10.62 1.17
CA ARG A 122 6.91 11.30 2.46
C ARG A 122 6.92 10.31 3.62
N MET A 123 6.04 9.30 3.59
CA MET A 123 5.93 8.29 4.63
C MET A 123 7.18 7.40 4.67
N PHE A 124 7.62 6.84 3.54
CA PHE A 124 8.76 5.93 3.55
C PHE A 124 10.11 6.65 3.77
N ILE A 125 10.27 7.90 3.33
CA ILE A 125 11.46 8.70 3.66
C ILE A 125 11.55 8.91 5.18
N GLY A 126 10.44 9.29 5.82
CA GLY A 126 10.39 9.46 7.26
C GLY A 126 10.61 8.16 8.04
N LEU A 127 10.07 7.05 7.57
CA LEU A 127 10.30 5.72 8.14
C LEU A 127 11.77 5.28 7.98
N SER A 128 12.40 5.57 6.84
CA SER A 128 13.81 5.27 6.61
C SER A 128 14.70 5.99 7.63
N ALA A 129 14.40 7.24 7.97
CA ALA A 129 15.09 7.96 9.04
C ALA A 129 14.91 7.33 10.43
N GLN A 130 13.94 6.44 10.61
CA GLN A 130 13.72 5.66 11.84
C GLN A 130 14.31 4.23 11.77
N GLY A 131 15.11 3.92 10.74
CA GLY A 131 15.75 2.61 10.56
C GLY A 131 14.84 1.55 9.91
N VAL A 132 13.73 1.95 9.31
CA VAL A 132 12.86 1.05 8.53
C VAL A 132 13.31 1.05 7.07
N HIS A 133 13.44 -0.12 6.45
CA HIS A 133 13.83 -0.26 5.06
C HIS A 133 12.61 -0.24 4.12
N PRO A 134 12.43 0.80 3.27
CA PRO A 134 11.38 0.83 2.27
C PRO A 134 11.64 -0.19 1.16
N LEU A 135 10.61 -0.94 0.79
CA LEU A 135 10.62 -1.89 -0.31
C LEU A 135 9.48 -1.54 -1.28
N ILE A 136 9.84 -0.88 -2.37
CA ILE A 136 8.90 -0.53 -3.43
C ILE A 136 8.91 -1.66 -4.46
N LEU A 137 7.91 -2.55 -4.34
CA LEU A 137 7.87 -3.79 -5.09
C LEU A 137 7.10 -3.62 -6.41
N GLY A 138 7.62 -2.78 -7.29
CA GLY A 138 7.06 -2.53 -8.63
C GLY A 138 6.62 -1.09 -8.85
N ASP A 139 7.52 -0.26 -9.35
CA ASP A 139 7.30 1.13 -9.70
C ASP A 139 7.08 1.24 -11.21
N LEU A 140 5.79 1.21 -11.63
CA LEU A 140 5.41 1.25 -13.04
C LEU A 140 5.69 2.60 -13.72
N LYS A 141 5.86 3.67 -12.95
CA LYS A 141 6.05 5.02 -13.47
C LYS A 141 7.44 5.58 -13.22
N GLY A 142 8.27 4.88 -12.44
CA GLY A 142 9.60 5.35 -12.03
C GLY A 142 9.55 6.53 -11.06
N GLU A 143 8.41 6.73 -10.37
CA GLU A 143 8.19 7.88 -9.49
C GLU A 143 8.98 7.80 -8.18
N HIS A 144 9.34 6.61 -7.72
CA HIS A 144 10.01 6.35 -6.45
C HIS A 144 11.53 6.19 -6.57
N VAL A 145 12.05 6.04 -7.79
CA VAL A 145 13.47 5.76 -8.07
C VAL A 145 14.39 6.81 -7.46
N LYS A 146 14.14 8.11 -7.74
CA LYS A 146 14.94 9.21 -7.20
C LYS A 146 14.96 9.22 -5.66
N ALA A 147 13.83 8.93 -5.03
CA ALA A 147 13.73 8.93 -3.59
C ALA A 147 14.54 7.78 -2.96
N VAL A 148 14.46 6.56 -3.54
CA VAL A 148 15.24 5.41 -3.06
C VAL A 148 16.74 5.62 -3.29
N GLN A 149 17.15 6.20 -4.42
CA GLN A 149 18.55 6.57 -4.68
C GLN A 149 19.06 7.60 -3.64
N ALA A 150 18.26 8.60 -3.31
CA ALA A 150 18.61 9.60 -2.30
C ALA A 150 18.78 9.00 -0.89
N LEU A 151 18.09 7.87 -0.60
CA LEU A 151 18.24 7.11 0.64
C LEU A 151 19.45 6.15 0.61
N GLY A 152 20.28 6.13 -0.46
CA GLY A 152 21.36 5.17 -0.64
C GLY A 152 20.86 3.75 -0.92
N GLY A 153 19.63 3.60 -1.39
CA GLY A 153 18.98 2.33 -1.68
C GLY A 153 19.38 1.73 -3.02
N GLN A 154 18.92 0.50 -3.25
CA GLN A 154 19.14 -0.26 -4.48
C GLN A 154 18.00 0.00 -5.47
N VAL A 155 18.36 0.24 -6.74
CA VAL A 155 17.42 0.31 -7.87
C VAL A 155 17.62 -0.92 -8.75
N ILE A 156 16.58 -1.75 -8.84
CA ILE A 156 16.55 -2.94 -9.70
C ILE A 156 15.67 -2.63 -10.89
N ARG A 157 16.28 -2.45 -12.06
CA ARG A 157 15.54 -2.18 -13.29
C ARG A 157 15.19 -3.48 -13.97
N LEU A 158 13.90 -3.64 -14.31
CA LEU A 158 13.38 -4.82 -15.00
C LEU A 158 12.68 -4.39 -16.29
N GLY A 159 12.90 -5.15 -17.34
CA GLY A 159 12.34 -4.90 -18.65
C GLY A 159 13.13 -5.56 -19.76
N ARG A 160 12.59 -5.52 -20.99
CA ARG A 160 13.19 -6.13 -22.15
C ARG A 160 14.57 -5.50 -22.44
N GLY A 161 15.61 -6.32 -22.42
CA GLY A 161 16.98 -5.85 -22.65
C GLY A 161 17.59 -4.99 -21.54
N VAL A 162 16.86 -4.75 -20.45
CA VAL A 162 17.30 -3.91 -19.32
C VAL A 162 17.69 -4.75 -18.12
N GLY A 163 16.84 -5.69 -17.72
CA GLY A 163 17.06 -6.58 -16.59
C GLY A 163 16.02 -7.68 -16.51
N TYR A 164 16.38 -8.76 -15.87
CA TYR A 164 15.64 -10.01 -15.82
C TYR A 164 15.38 -10.42 -14.37
N LEU A 165 14.28 -11.10 -14.14
CA LEU A 165 13.92 -11.66 -12.84
C LEU A 165 13.52 -13.14 -13.02
N ASN A 166 14.37 -14.03 -12.56
CA ASN A 166 14.11 -15.46 -12.60
C ASN A 166 13.09 -15.85 -11.52
N ILE A 167 11.93 -16.34 -11.92
CA ILE A 167 10.89 -16.76 -10.96
C ILE A 167 11.21 -18.07 -10.24
N LEU A 168 12.18 -18.85 -10.75
CA LEU A 168 12.68 -20.05 -10.09
C LEU A 168 13.85 -19.77 -9.15
N ASP A 169 14.35 -18.54 -9.13
CA ASP A 169 15.42 -18.13 -8.24
C ASP A 169 14.94 -18.15 -6.78
N PRO A 170 15.48 -19.02 -5.93
CA PRO A 170 15.15 -19.03 -4.50
C PRO A 170 15.67 -17.78 -3.76
N GLY A 171 16.43 -16.93 -4.45
CA GLY A 171 17.12 -15.79 -3.86
C GLY A 171 18.11 -16.26 -2.80
N GLN A 172 18.13 -15.57 -1.69
CA GLN A 172 19.03 -15.88 -0.57
C GLN A 172 18.55 -17.03 0.33
N ALA A 173 17.45 -17.73 -0.04
CA ALA A 173 16.87 -18.75 0.81
C ALA A 173 17.76 -20.00 0.96
N VAL A 174 18.53 -20.35 -0.08
CA VAL A 174 19.44 -21.51 -0.02
C VAL A 174 20.60 -21.22 0.94
N GLU A 175 21.25 -20.06 0.79
CA GLU A 175 22.37 -19.64 1.68
C GLU A 175 21.88 -19.50 3.12
N ALA A 176 20.71 -18.89 3.32
CA ALA A 176 20.12 -18.71 4.63
C ALA A 176 19.77 -20.05 5.31
N ALA A 177 19.20 -20.99 4.54
CA ALA A 177 18.90 -22.32 5.05
C ALA A 177 20.18 -23.07 5.45
N GLN A 178 21.27 -22.94 4.69
CA GLN A 178 22.55 -23.51 5.04
C GLN A 178 23.12 -22.91 6.33
N LEU A 179 23.11 -21.58 6.46
CA LEU A 179 23.54 -20.88 7.68
C LEU A 179 22.73 -21.30 8.92
N LEU A 180 21.41 -21.51 8.75
CA LEU A 180 20.55 -21.99 9.82
C LEU A 180 20.89 -23.42 10.22
N GLU A 181 21.16 -24.32 9.26
CA GLU A 181 21.59 -25.69 9.51
C GLU A 181 22.92 -25.75 10.24
N ASP A 182 23.92 -25.02 9.76
CA ASP A 182 25.27 -24.97 10.34
C ASP A 182 25.23 -24.42 11.78
N SER A 183 24.22 -23.60 12.08
CA SER A 183 23.99 -23.03 13.42
C SER A 183 23.06 -23.87 14.30
N GLY A 184 22.60 -25.06 13.83
CA GLY A 184 21.74 -25.96 14.58
C GLY A 184 20.24 -25.66 14.53
N HIS A 185 19.79 -24.72 13.69
CA HIS A 185 18.39 -24.32 13.51
C HIS A 185 17.70 -25.11 12.37
N HIS A 186 17.70 -26.44 12.43
CA HIS A 186 17.25 -27.34 11.34
C HIS A 186 15.79 -27.17 10.98
N GLU A 187 14.89 -26.90 11.94
CA GLU A 187 13.47 -26.65 11.67
C GLU A 187 13.25 -25.36 10.87
N ASP A 188 13.97 -24.31 11.22
CA ASP A 188 13.91 -23.02 10.53
C ASP A 188 14.47 -23.13 9.11
N ALA A 189 15.57 -23.86 8.93
CA ALA A 189 16.14 -24.16 7.61
C ALA A 189 15.15 -24.91 6.71
N THR A 190 14.48 -25.94 7.25
CA THR A 190 13.45 -26.69 6.54
C THR A 190 12.28 -25.80 6.14
N ARG A 191 11.84 -24.90 7.05
CA ARG A 191 10.77 -23.96 6.78
C ARG A 191 11.14 -22.95 5.69
N VAL A 192 12.36 -22.40 5.70
CA VAL A 192 12.86 -21.47 4.68
C VAL A 192 12.89 -22.13 3.30
N ARG A 193 13.34 -23.39 3.20
CA ARG A 193 13.33 -24.14 1.93
C ARG A 193 11.91 -24.40 1.43
N ALA A 194 11.03 -24.87 2.32
CA ALA A 194 9.63 -25.11 1.96
C ALA A 194 8.91 -23.84 1.49
N ASP A 195 9.17 -22.72 2.12
CA ASP A 195 8.62 -21.42 1.77
C ASP A 195 9.13 -20.96 0.39
N ALA A 196 10.43 -21.11 0.10
CA ALA A 196 11.02 -20.80 -1.20
C ALA A 196 10.44 -21.71 -2.31
N HIS A 197 10.27 -22.99 -2.05
CA HIS A 197 9.63 -23.92 -2.98
C HIS A 197 8.17 -23.53 -3.28
N GLY A 198 7.38 -23.26 -2.24
CA GLY A 198 5.98 -22.85 -2.40
C GLY A 198 5.82 -21.55 -3.19
N ARG A 199 6.72 -20.58 -3.01
CA ARG A 199 6.73 -19.33 -3.80
C ARG A 199 7.04 -19.58 -5.27
N ARG A 200 8.06 -20.38 -5.59
CA ARG A 200 8.41 -20.76 -6.97
C ARG A 200 7.23 -21.44 -7.66
N LEU A 201 6.61 -22.43 -7.02
CA LEU A 201 5.42 -23.10 -7.55
C LEU A 201 4.29 -22.10 -7.81
N THR A 202 4.00 -21.23 -6.84
CA THR A 202 2.96 -20.20 -6.97
C THR A 202 3.25 -19.26 -8.14
N MET A 203 4.50 -18.88 -8.36
CA MET A 203 4.87 -18.00 -9.47
C MET A 203 4.74 -18.69 -10.83
N VAL A 204 5.19 -19.93 -10.97
CA VAL A 204 5.01 -20.70 -12.22
C VAL A 204 3.52 -20.86 -12.54
N VAL A 205 2.70 -21.25 -11.57
CA VAL A 205 1.24 -21.39 -11.71
C VAL A 205 0.62 -20.02 -12.07
N SER A 206 1.13 -18.91 -11.53
CA SER A 206 0.65 -17.56 -11.86
C SER A 206 0.96 -17.16 -13.30
N LEU A 207 2.18 -17.41 -13.77
CA LEU A 207 2.56 -17.12 -15.15
C LEU A 207 1.76 -17.97 -16.16
N ILE A 208 1.55 -19.24 -15.86
CA ILE A 208 0.70 -20.12 -16.69
C ILE A 208 -0.73 -19.57 -16.72
N THR A 209 -1.27 -19.18 -15.55
CA THR A 209 -2.62 -18.61 -15.46
C THR A 209 -2.77 -17.33 -16.30
N ILE A 210 -1.81 -16.43 -16.21
CA ILE A 210 -1.80 -15.18 -17.00
C ILE A 210 -1.69 -15.50 -18.49
N SER A 211 -0.78 -16.41 -18.86
CA SER A 211 -0.54 -16.78 -20.26
C SER A 211 -1.75 -17.44 -20.91
N ARG A 212 -2.48 -18.30 -20.18
CA ARG A 212 -3.66 -19.03 -20.66
C ARG A 212 -4.99 -18.31 -20.38
N ASN A 213 -4.99 -17.27 -19.55
CA ASN A 213 -6.18 -16.70 -18.90
C ASN A 213 -7.01 -17.75 -18.13
N ASN A 214 -6.39 -18.85 -17.72
CA ASN A 214 -6.99 -19.94 -16.96
C ASN A 214 -5.92 -20.65 -16.12
N PRO A 215 -6.21 -21.01 -14.86
CA PRO A 215 -5.25 -21.73 -14.03
C PRO A 215 -4.94 -23.13 -14.60
N PRO A 216 -3.73 -23.65 -14.36
CA PRO A 216 -3.43 -25.05 -14.67
C PRO A 216 -4.33 -25.98 -13.85
N THR A 217 -4.60 -27.19 -14.39
CA THR A 217 -5.37 -28.22 -13.71
C THR A 217 -4.66 -28.70 -12.44
N ASP A 218 -5.39 -29.37 -11.54
CA ASP A 218 -4.81 -29.95 -10.33
C ASP A 218 -3.69 -30.96 -10.65
N GLN A 219 -3.86 -31.71 -11.74
CA GLN A 219 -2.84 -32.64 -12.23
C GLN A 219 -1.60 -31.92 -12.73
N GLU A 220 -1.77 -30.87 -13.55
CA GLU A 220 -0.65 -30.04 -14.00
C GLU A 220 0.09 -29.39 -12.82
N GLN A 221 -0.63 -28.93 -11.80
CA GLN A 221 -0.02 -28.37 -10.58
C GLN A 221 0.78 -29.42 -9.82
N THR A 222 0.29 -30.66 -9.73
CA THR A 222 1.00 -31.78 -9.09
C THR A 222 2.27 -32.13 -9.86
N ILE A 223 2.20 -32.14 -11.20
CA ILE A 223 3.37 -32.36 -12.06
C ILE A 223 4.40 -31.25 -11.87
N LEU A 224 3.97 -29.97 -11.82
CA LEU A 224 4.85 -28.82 -11.58
C LEU A 224 5.53 -28.89 -10.21
N ASP A 225 4.79 -29.20 -9.14
CA ASP A 225 5.38 -29.37 -7.80
C ASP A 225 6.45 -30.47 -7.80
N ARG A 226 6.16 -31.61 -8.40
CA ARG A 226 7.11 -32.72 -8.49
C ARG A 226 8.31 -32.35 -9.37
N ALA A 227 8.10 -31.67 -10.50
CA ALA A 227 9.17 -31.25 -11.40
C ALA A 227 10.13 -30.26 -10.72
N LEU A 228 9.61 -29.31 -9.93
CA LEU A 228 10.43 -28.40 -9.12
C LEU A 228 11.27 -29.15 -8.07
N ARG A 229 10.75 -30.20 -7.44
CA ARG A 229 11.51 -31.02 -6.48
C ARG A 229 12.63 -31.81 -7.19
N VAL A 230 12.31 -32.43 -8.32
CA VAL A 230 13.31 -33.14 -9.14
C VAL A 230 14.41 -32.18 -9.59
N LEU A 231 14.02 -30.93 -9.92
CA LEU A 231 14.98 -29.90 -10.32
C LEU A 231 15.89 -29.50 -9.14
N ASP A 232 15.32 -29.33 -7.94
CA ASP A 232 16.09 -29.02 -6.72
C ASP A 232 17.09 -30.13 -6.35
N ASP A 233 16.71 -31.39 -6.59
CA ASP A 233 17.54 -32.55 -6.24
C ASP A 233 18.66 -32.81 -7.27
N ARG A 234 18.48 -32.43 -8.53
CA ARG A 234 19.36 -32.84 -9.64
C ARG A 234 20.14 -31.71 -10.30
N PHE A 235 19.75 -30.46 -10.07
CA PHE A 235 20.34 -29.31 -10.76
C PHE A 235 21.32 -28.56 -9.86
N ASP A 236 22.55 -28.42 -10.33
CA ASP A 236 23.56 -27.58 -9.66
C ASP A 236 23.39 -26.11 -10.04
N GLY A 237 23.08 -25.27 -9.06
CA GLY A 237 22.92 -23.82 -9.23
C GLY A 237 21.47 -23.34 -9.23
N VAL A 238 21.22 -22.20 -9.86
CA VAL A 238 19.88 -21.60 -9.93
C VAL A 238 19.22 -21.96 -11.25
N PRO A 239 18.17 -22.80 -11.26
CA PRO A 239 17.50 -23.21 -12.50
C PRO A 239 16.70 -22.05 -13.10
N VAL A 240 16.46 -22.13 -14.42
CA VAL A 240 15.55 -21.24 -15.15
C VAL A 240 14.35 -22.01 -15.71
N LEU A 241 13.36 -21.31 -16.25
CA LEU A 241 12.14 -21.94 -16.80
C LEU A 241 12.42 -23.01 -17.87
N LYS A 242 13.52 -22.86 -18.62
CA LYS A 242 13.93 -23.86 -19.60
C LYS A 242 14.30 -25.19 -18.92
N ASP A 243 15.03 -25.13 -17.82
CA ASP A 243 15.45 -26.33 -17.10
C ASP A 243 14.22 -27.08 -16.54
N LEU A 244 13.20 -26.35 -16.06
CA LEU A 244 11.93 -26.93 -15.65
C LEU A 244 11.21 -27.64 -16.81
N LEU A 245 11.19 -27.00 -17.99
CA LEU A 245 10.62 -27.61 -19.18
C LEU A 245 11.40 -28.87 -19.59
N ASP A 246 12.73 -28.81 -19.57
CA ASP A 246 13.59 -29.96 -19.92
C ASP A 246 13.38 -31.15 -18.96
N VAL A 247 13.15 -30.90 -17.67
CA VAL A 247 12.77 -31.94 -16.69
C VAL A 247 11.43 -32.58 -17.07
N ILE A 248 10.41 -31.79 -17.43
CA ILE A 248 9.11 -32.32 -17.83
C ILE A 248 9.22 -33.15 -19.11
N ILE A 249 9.93 -32.66 -20.11
CA ILE A 249 10.16 -33.39 -21.39
C ILE A 249 10.94 -34.69 -21.17
N SER A 250 11.89 -34.71 -20.24
CA SER A 250 12.69 -35.92 -19.95
C SER A 250 11.88 -37.06 -19.29
N ALA A 251 10.66 -36.76 -18.85
CA ALA A 251 9.71 -37.71 -18.30
C ALA A 251 10.30 -38.68 -17.24
N PRO A 252 10.96 -38.17 -16.17
CA PRO A 252 11.52 -39.04 -15.14
C PRO A 252 10.41 -39.81 -14.42
N ASP A 253 10.75 -40.98 -13.85
CA ASP A 253 9.78 -41.86 -13.22
C ASP A 253 8.93 -41.16 -12.14
N GLU A 254 9.51 -40.22 -11.42
CA GLU A 254 8.83 -39.45 -10.39
C GLU A 254 7.70 -38.55 -10.97
N LEU A 255 7.86 -38.03 -12.18
CA LEU A 255 6.82 -37.28 -12.88
C LEU A 255 5.79 -38.20 -13.49
N ARG A 256 6.22 -39.32 -14.07
CA ARG A 256 5.33 -40.34 -14.65
C ARG A 256 4.36 -40.88 -13.62
N GLN A 257 4.84 -41.13 -12.40
CA GLN A 257 3.99 -41.57 -11.29
C GLN A 257 2.88 -40.60 -10.95
N VAL A 258 3.18 -39.28 -10.84
CA VAL A 258 2.16 -38.26 -10.52
C VAL A 258 1.27 -37.93 -11.71
N ALA A 259 1.75 -38.13 -12.94
CA ALA A 259 0.96 -38.02 -14.16
C ALA A 259 -0.01 -39.21 -14.35
N LEU A 260 0.15 -40.26 -13.54
CA LEU A 260 -0.69 -41.49 -13.57
C LEU A 260 -0.66 -42.20 -14.93
N ASP A 261 0.49 -42.21 -15.60
CA ASP A 261 0.68 -42.79 -16.93
C ASP A 261 0.56 -44.32 -16.96
N ARG A 262 0.63 -44.97 -15.79
CA ARG A 262 0.51 -46.42 -15.61
C ARG A 262 1.48 -47.24 -16.47
N GLY A 263 2.62 -46.67 -16.81
CA GLY A 263 3.64 -47.28 -17.66
C GLY A 263 3.49 -46.99 -19.15
N ASP A 264 2.48 -46.20 -19.56
CA ASP A 264 2.25 -45.81 -20.94
C ASP A 264 2.77 -44.40 -21.18
N MET A 265 3.81 -44.26 -21.99
CA MET A 265 4.44 -42.99 -22.32
C MET A 265 3.49 -42.06 -23.13
N ASP A 266 2.62 -42.63 -23.96
CA ASP A 266 1.68 -41.81 -24.75
C ASP A 266 0.67 -41.11 -23.85
N VAL A 267 0.27 -41.71 -22.74
CA VAL A 267 -0.58 -41.07 -21.71
C VAL A 267 0.18 -39.91 -21.06
N TYR A 268 1.44 -40.09 -20.67
CA TYR A 268 2.25 -39.03 -20.11
C TYR A 268 2.36 -37.83 -21.08
N LEU A 269 2.70 -38.07 -22.33
CA LEU A 269 2.81 -37.03 -23.35
C LEU A 269 1.48 -36.33 -23.63
N GLN A 270 0.37 -37.03 -23.52
CA GLN A 270 -0.95 -36.42 -23.66
C GLN A 270 -1.29 -35.50 -22.49
N GLU A 271 -1.02 -35.93 -21.27
CA GLU A 271 -1.28 -35.14 -20.03
C GLU A 271 -0.37 -33.93 -19.90
N THR A 272 0.89 -34.01 -20.34
CA THR A 272 1.86 -32.91 -20.25
C THR A 272 1.82 -31.93 -21.43
N ARG A 273 1.20 -32.33 -22.56
CA ARG A 273 1.22 -31.56 -23.82
C ARG A 273 0.83 -30.08 -23.66
N ALA A 274 -0.25 -29.80 -22.94
CA ALA A 274 -0.73 -28.44 -22.75
C ALA A 274 0.22 -27.62 -21.86
N LEU A 275 0.80 -28.27 -20.85
CA LEU A 275 1.78 -27.68 -19.95
C LEU A 275 3.08 -27.35 -20.71
N GLU A 276 3.62 -28.29 -21.48
CA GLU A 276 4.81 -28.13 -22.31
C GLU A 276 4.63 -27.00 -23.32
N ALA A 277 3.50 -26.95 -24.03
CA ALA A 277 3.21 -25.90 -24.99
C ALA A 277 3.22 -24.49 -24.35
N THR A 278 2.70 -24.39 -23.13
CA THR A 278 2.70 -23.11 -22.41
C THR A 278 4.10 -22.72 -21.93
N LEU A 279 4.84 -23.67 -21.35
CA LEU A 279 6.21 -23.43 -20.91
C LEU A 279 7.14 -23.10 -22.09
N LEU A 280 6.95 -23.74 -23.26
CA LEU A 280 7.65 -23.34 -24.49
C LEU A 280 7.37 -21.90 -24.88
N GLY A 281 6.13 -21.44 -24.77
CA GLY A 281 5.76 -20.04 -24.99
C GLY A 281 6.42 -19.08 -23.99
N LEU A 282 6.58 -19.51 -22.74
CA LEU A 282 7.24 -18.75 -21.68
C LEU A 282 8.78 -18.76 -21.78
N THR A 283 9.38 -19.74 -22.45
CA THR A 283 10.86 -19.83 -22.64
C THR A 283 11.31 -19.31 -23.99
N GLY A 284 10.47 -19.36 -25.02
CA GLY A 284 10.80 -19.11 -26.43
C GLY A 284 10.67 -17.66 -26.91
N GLY A 285 10.65 -16.66 -26.05
CA GLY A 285 10.55 -15.25 -26.46
C GLY A 285 9.14 -14.72 -26.63
N GLY A 286 8.11 -15.42 -26.12
CA GLY A 286 6.75 -14.87 -25.98
C GLY A 286 6.71 -13.64 -25.07
N LYS A 287 5.59 -12.93 -25.05
CA LYS A 287 5.41 -11.65 -24.31
C LYS A 287 5.91 -11.68 -22.86
N LEU A 288 5.78 -12.79 -22.16
CA LEU A 288 6.22 -12.97 -20.77
C LEU A 288 7.63 -13.57 -20.67
N GLY A 289 8.04 -14.40 -21.64
CA GLY A 289 9.25 -15.21 -21.55
C GLY A 289 10.53 -14.40 -21.52
N GLU A 290 10.56 -13.27 -22.18
CA GLU A 290 11.79 -12.48 -22.33
C GLU A 290 12.35 -11.98 -20.97
N ILE A 291 11.49 -11.69 -20.00
CA ILE A 291 11.90 -11.16 -18.68
C ILE A 291 12.15 -12.28 -17.68
N PHE A 292 11.39 -13.39 -17.76
CA PHE A 292 11.37 -14.43 -16.71
C PHE A 292 12.19 -15.68 -17.05
N SER A 293 12.66 -15.82 -18.30
CA SER A 293 13.37 -17.02 -18.76
C SER A 293 14.89 -17.01 -18.52
N ARG A 294 15.43 -15.95 -17.95
CA ARG A 294 16.87 -15.78 -17.72
C ARG A 294 17.17 -15.61 -16.23
N HIS A 295 18.44 -15.79 -15.85
CA HIS A 295 18.87 -15.55 -14.48
C HIS A 295 18.61 -14.12 -14.01
N THR A 296 18.32 -13.95 -12.72
CA THR A 296 18.14 -12.64 -12.08
C THR A 296 19.38 -11.77 -12.28
N THR A 297 19.20 -10.59 -12.88
CA THR A 297 20.32 -9.69 -13.20
C THR A 297 20.90 -9.05 -11.92
N ASN A 298 20.05 -8.56 -11.05
CA ASN A 298 20.44 -7.88 -9.81
C ASN A 298 19.63 -8.45 -8.64
N PRO A 299 20.23 -9.34 -7.83
CA PRO A 299 19.57 -9.84 -6.63
C PRO A 299 19.24 -8.73 -5.64
N MET A 300 18.07 -8.84 -4.99
CA MET A 300 17.62 -7.87 -4.01
C MET A 300 18.43 -7.96 -2.72
N MET A 301 18.90 -6.80 -2.24
CA MET A 301 19.56 -6.68 -0.95
C MET A 301 18.53 -6.52 0.17
N ARG A 302 18.78 -7.13 1.34
CA ARG A 302 17.87 -7.11 2.51
C ARG A 302 18.20 -6.05 3.56
N ASP A 303 19.31 -5.31 3.38
CA ASP A 303 19.86 -4.39 4.38
C ASP A 303 19.61 -2.91 4.08
N ARG A 304 18.86 -2.61 3.02
CA ARG A 304 18.63 -1.23 2.56
C ARG A 304 17.28 -1.04 1.88
N ALA A 305 16.96 0.20 1.54
CA ALA A 305 15.81 0.53 0.71
C ALA A 305 15.97 -0.08 -0.70
N VAL A 306 14.89 -0.61 -1.27
CA VAL A 306 14.90 -1.20 -2.61
C VAL A 306 13.70 -0.73 -3.41
N VAL A 307 13.91 -0.45 -4.70
CA VAL A 307 12.84 -0.23 -5.68
C VAL A 307 13.04 -1.13 -6.90
N PHE A 308 11.98 -1.83 -7.29
CA PHE A 308 11.90 -2.48 -8.59
C PHE A 308 11.32 -1.48 -9.59
N ASP A 309 12.18 -0.92 -10.43
CA ASP A 309 11.81 0.01 -11.50
C ASP A 309 11.39 -0.80 -12.73
N VAL A 310 10.10 -0.80 -12.99
CA VAL A 310 9.47 -1.50 -14.11
C VAL A 310 8.86 -0.53 -15.13
N SER A 311 9.28 0.74 -15.09
CA SER A 311 8.76 1.83 -15.93
C SER A 311 9.10 1.70 -17.41
N SER A 312 9.99 0.78 -17.78
CA SER A 312 10.32 0.47 -19.17
C SER A 312 9.28 -0.39 -19.89
N ILE A 313 8.28 -0.93 -19.15
CA ILE A 313 7.22 -1.78 -19.71
C ILE A 313 6.06 -0.90 -20.15
N ASP A 314 5.61 -1.09 -21.39
CA ASP A 314 4.52 -0.31 -21.97
C ASP A 314 3.21 -0.50 -21.19
N GLU A 315 2.43 0.58 -21.05
CA GLU A 315 1.14 0.55 -20.33
C GLU A 315 0.09 -0.35 -21.02
N THR A 316 0.24 -0.63 -22.28
CA THR A 316 -0.65 -1.52 -23.06
C THR A 316 -0.38 -3.01 -22.79
N GLU A 317 0.79 -3.35 -22.23
CA GLU A 317 1.17 -4.73 -21.91
C GLU A 317 0.67 -5.14 -20.51
N THR A 318 -0.65 -5.11 -20.31
CA THR A 318 -1.30 -5.32 -19.01
C THR A 318 -0.93 -6.65 -18.35
N ASP A 319 -0.86 -7.73 -19.14
CA ASP A 319 -0.52 -9.07 -18.64
C ASP A 319 0.93 -9.15 -18.17
N LEU A 320 1.85 -8.51 -18.90
CA LEU A 320 3.26 -8.43 -18.51
C LEU A 320 3.43 -7.58 -17.26
N GLN A 321 2.76 -6.43 -17.17
CA GLN A 321 2.78 -5.60 -15.97
C GLN A 321 2.28 -6.35 -14.74
N ALA A 322 1.19 -7.08 -14.86
CA ALA A 322 0.66 -7.87 -13.76
C ALA A 322 1.60 -9.01 -13.35
N ALA A 323 2.17 -9.72 -14.32
CA ALA A 323 3.13 -10.79 -14.07
C ALA A 323 4.38 -10.29 -13.32
N ILE A 324 4.91 -9.14 -13.74
CA ILE A 324 6.13 -8.59 -13.14
C ILE A 324 5.86 -8.02 -11.74
N LEU A 325 4.69 -7.41 -11.50
CA LEU A 325 4.29 -6.97 -10.16
C LEU A 325 4.22 -8.16 -9.19
N LEU A 326 3.57 -9.24 -9.60
CA LEU A 326 3.48 -10.46 -8.79
C LEU A 326 4.85 -11.08 -8.51
N ALA A 327 5.74 -11.09 -9.52
CA ALA A 327 7.10 -11.60 -9.37
C ALA A 327 7.91 -10.73 -8.41
N CYS A 328 7.86 -9.40 -8.52
CA CYS A 328 8.52 -8.49 -7.60
C CYS A 328 7.99 -8.65 -6.16
N TRP A 329 6.67 -8.80 -5.99
CA TRP A 329 6.08 -9.03 -4.67
C TRP A 329 6.53 -10.36 -4.08
N SER A 330 6.45 -11.44 -4.85
CA SER A 330 6.90 -12.76 -4.41
C SER A 330 8.38 -12.76 -4.01
N TYR A 331 9.23 -12.14 -4.82
CA TYR A 331 10.67 -12.02 -4.55
C TYR A 331 10.94 -11.16 -3.30
N GLY A 332 10.30 -9.99 -3.20
CA GLY A 332 10.45 -9.09 -2.06
C GLY A 332 10.01 -9.70 -0.74
N PHE A 333 8.84 -10.34 -0.69
CA PHE A 333 8.36 -11.04 0.50
C PHE A 333 9.26 -12.23 0.85
N GLY A 334 9.79 -12.95 -0.15
CA GLY A 334 10.78 -14.00 0.06
C GLY A 334 12.03 -13.50 0.77
N THR A 335 12.57 -12.37 0.33
CA THR A 335 13.74 -11.73 0.96
C THR A 335 13.46 -11.30 2.40
N VAL A 336 12.26 -10.77 2.67
CA VAL A 336 11.83 -10.40 4.03
C VAL A 336 11.70 -11.64 4.93
N ASN A 337 11.12 -12.73 4.44
CA ASN A 337 10.99 -13.98 5.21
C ASN A 337 12.35 -14.55 5.58
N VAL A 338 13.32 -14.55 4.66
CA VAL A 338 14.71 -14.95 4.92
C VAL A 338 15.35 -14.07 6.00
N ALA A 339 15.22 -12.74 5.86
CA ALA A 339 15.78 -11.81 6.85
C ALA A 339 15.19 -12.03 8.26
N ASN A 340 13.89 -12.32 8.35
CA ASN A 340 13.24 -12.61 9.62
C ASN A 340 13.70 -13.95 10.21
N ALA A 341 13.80 -15.01 9.40
CA ALA A 341 14.28 -16.32 9.87
C ALA A 341 15.70 -16.24 10.44
N LEU A 342 16.61 -15.52 9.76
CA LEU A 342 17.97 -15.30 10.26
C LEU A 342 18.00 -14.46 11.54
N ALA A 343 17.11 -13.45 11.65
CA ALA A 343 17.01 -12.64 12.84
C ALA A 343 16.39 -13.39 14.03
N ASP A 344 15.42 -14.27 13.80
CA ASP A 344 14.81 -15.12 14.81
C ASP A 344 15.82 -16.13 15.38
N ALA A 345 16.72 -16.64 14.54
CA ALA A 345 17.85 -17.49 14.93
C ALA A 345 19.02 -16.72 15.57
N GLY A 346 18.96 -15.38 15.63
CA GLY A 346 20.02 -14.54 16.18
C GLY A 346 21.27 -14.42 15.29
N LEU A 347 21.20 -14.86 14.04
CA LEU A 347 22.32 -14.83 13.08
C LEU A 347 22.47 -13.47 12.40
N GLU A 348 21.40 -12.69 12.33
CA GLU A 348 21.41 -11.32 11.82
C GLU A 348 20.60 -10.37 12.71
N PRO A 349 20.86 -9.06 12.65
CA PRO A 349 20.03 -8.08 13.36
C PRO A 349 18.63 -8.04 12.78
N ARG A 350 17.61 -7.90 13.64
CA ARG A 350 16.22 -7.71 13.19
C ARG A 350 16.07 -6.39 12.45
N ARG A 351 15.47 -6.47 11.27
CA ARG A 351 15.16 -5.32 10.43
C ARG A 351 13.67 -5.12 10.32
N ASN A 352 13.23 -3.88 10.23
CA ASN A 352 11.86 -3.53 9.94
C ASN A 352 11.74 -3.11 8.48
N TYR A 353 10.67 -3.55 7.83
CA TYR A 353 10.43 -3.25 6.42
C TYR A 353 9.10 -2.52 6.23
N PHE A 354 9.07 -1.63 5.27
CA PHE A 354 7.85 -0.97 4.80
C PHE A 354 7.63 -1.26 3.33
N VAL A 355 6.68 -2.14 3.04
CA VAL A 355 6.38 -2.61 1.70
C VAL A 355 5.36 -1.69 1.03
N VAL A 356 5.67 -1.24 -0.17
CA VAL A 356 4.78 -0.45 -1.03
C VAL A 356 4.34 -1.30 -2.21
N LEU A 357 3.03 -1.53 -2.31
CA LEU A 357 2.37 -2.26 -3.39
C LEU A 357 1.53 -1.27 -4.21
N ASP A 358 2.12 -0.76 -5.28
CA ASP A 358 1.44 0.20 -6.16
C ASP A 358 0.61 -0.52 -7.24
N GLU A 359 -0.41 0.16 -7.75
CA GLU A 359 -1.31 -0.31 -8.81
C GLU A 359 -1.90 -1.72 -8.55
N LEU A 360 -2.28 -1.98 -7.28
CA LEU A 360 -2.79 -3.29 -6.81
C LEU A 360 -3.85 -3.89 -7.74
N TRP A 361 -4.75 -3.06 -8.25
CA TRP A 361 -5.85 -3.49 -9.14
C TRP A 361 -5.38 -4.18 -10.41
N ARG A 362 -4.16 -3.84 -10.92
CA ARG A 362 -3.59 -4.50 -12.11
C ARG A 362 -3.31 -5.97 -11.86
N ALA A 363 -2.66 -6.27 -10.74
CA ALA A 363 -2.38 -7.65 -10.36
C ALA A 363 -3.65 -8.46 -10.10
N LEU A 364 -4.68 -7.86 -9.48
CA LEU A 364 -5.95 -8.55 -9.21
C LEU A 364 -6.71 -8.91 -10.49
N ARG A 365 -6.59 -8.12 -11.56
CA ARG A 365 -7.25 -8.34 -12.85
C ARG A 365 -6.51 -9.30 -13.78
N ALA A 366 -5.31 -9.73 -13.44
CA ALA A 366 -4.44 -10.50 -14.32
C ALA A 366 -4.94 -11.92 -14.66
N GLY A 367 -5.94 -12.42 -13.97
CA GLY A 367 -6.53 -13.72 -14.25
C GLY A 367 -7.29 -14.30 -13.06
N LYS A 368 -7.97 -15.42 -13.32
CA LYS A 368 -8.76 -16.12 -12.31
C LYS A 368 -7.88 -16.61 -11.16
N GLY A 369 -8.29 -16.36 -9.90
CA GLY A 369 -7.56 -16.78 -8.70
C GLY A 369 -6.39 -15.88 -8.31
N MET A 370 -6.15 -14.76 -9.02
CA MET A 370 -5.10 -13.81 -8.65
C MET A 370 -5.39 -13.11 -7.34
N VAL A 371 -6.66 -12.84 -7.04
CA VAL A 371 -7.08 -12.23 -5.77
C VAL A 371 -6.64 -13.08 -4.58
N ASP A 372 -6.83 -14.40 -4.65
CA ASP A 372 -6.40 -15.34 -3.58
C ASP A 372 -4.88 -15.36 -3.40
N ARG A 373 -4.13 -15.27 -4.50
CA ARG A 373 -2.66 -15.25 -4.44
C ARG A 373 -2.13 -13.98 -3.83
N VAL A 374 -2.68 -12.85 -4.21
CA VAL A 374 -2.32 -11.54 -3.62
C VAL A 374 -2.73 -11.51 -2.14
N ASP A 375 -3.90 -12.04 -1.80
CA ASP A 375 -4.35 -12.14 -0.42
C ASP A 375 -3.39 -13.01 0.42
N ALA A 376 -2.98 -14.16 -0.09
CA ALA A 376 -2.01 -15.04 0.58
C ALA A 376 -0.65 -14.33 0.80
N LEU A 377 -0.14 -13.60 -0.18
CA LEU A 377 1.12 -12.84 -0.06
C LEU A 377 1.04 -11.73 1.00
N THR A 378 -0.12 -11.09 1.18
CA THR A 378 -0.26 -9.92 2.04
C THR A 378 -0.73 -10.23 3.47
N ARG A 379 -1.27 -11.42 3.74
CA ARG A 379 -1.81 -11.78 5.06
C ARG A 379 -0.77 -11.94 6.17
N LEU A 380 0.44 -12.38 5.84
CA LEU A 380 1.45 -12.75 6.83
C LEU A 380 2.21 -11.58 7.46
N ASN A 381 2.04 -10.37 6.93
CA ASN A 381 2.84 -9.20 7.27
C ASN A 381 2.76 -8.78 8.76
N ARG A 382 1.61 -8.99 9.40
CA ARG A 382 1.43 -8.63 10.82
C ARG A 382 2.33 -9.41 11.77
N SER A 383 2.51 -10.71 11.53
CA SER A 383 3.30 -11.59 12.42
C SER A 383 4.80 -11.41 12.25
N VAL A 384 5.24 -10.88 11.11
CA VAL A 384 6.66 -10.76 10.75
C VAL A 384 7.22 -9.34 10.85
N GLY A 385 6.46 -8.40 11.45
CA GLY A 385 6.95 -7.03 11.68
C GLY A 385 7.08 -6.16 10.43
N VAL A 386 6.31 -6.47 9.38
CA VAL A 386 6.30 -5.74 8.11
C VAL A 386 5.13 -4.76 8.10
N GLY A 387 5.44 -3.48 7.90
CA GLY A 387 4.43 -2.49 7.54
C GLY A 387 4.16 -2.52 6.04
N GLN A 388 2.91 -2.35 5.63
CA GLN A 388 2.60 -2.31 4.20
C GLN A 388 1.65 -1.18 3.85
N ILE A 389 1.75 -0.72 2.60
CA ILE A 389 0.81 0.20 2.00
C ILE A 389 0.42 -0.29 0.61
N MET A 390 -0.87 -0.38 0.39
CA MET A 390 -1.47 -0.79 -0.88
C MET A 390 -2.11 0.43 -1.54
N ILE A 391 -1.91 0.58 -2.84
CA ILE A 391 -2.36 1.76 -3.57
C ILE A 391 -3.27 1.34 -4.72
N SER A 392 -4.40 2.02 -4.85
CA SER A 392 -5.31 1.91 -5.98
C SER A 392 -5.88 3.30 -6.33
N HIS A 393 -6.56 3.41 -7.48
CA HIS A 393 -7.19 4.68 -7.85
C HIS A 393 -8.56 4.82 -7.19
N THR A 394 -9.46 3.89 -7.44
CA THR A 394 -10.86 3.93 -6.98
C THR A 394 -11.29 2.57 -6.45
N MET A 395 -12.41 2.54 -5.74
CA MET A 395 -13.07 1.27 -5.37
C MET A 395 -13.60 0.55 -6.61
N SER A 396 -14.12 1.30 -7.59
CA SER A 396 -14.59 0.74 -8.86
C SER A 396 -13.47 0.02 -9.62
N ASP A 397 -12.25 0.57 -9.64
CA ASP A 397 -11.10 -0.09 -10.25
C ASP A 397 -10.72 -1.38 -9.53
N LEU A 398 -10.74 -1.36 -8.22
CA LEU A 398 -10.44 -2.51 -7.38
C LEU A 398 -11.48 -3.63 -7.55
N LEU A 399 -12.76 -3.26 -7.69
CA LEU A 399 -13.89 -4.19 -7.78
C LEU A 399 -14.27 -4.57 -9.22
N ALA A 400 -13.56 -4.09 -10.24
CA ALA A 400 -13.81 -4.45 -11.64
C ALA A 400 -13.28 -5.86 -11.97
N LEU A 401 -13.80 -6.85 -11.24
CA LEU A 401 -13.48 -8.27 -11.35
C LEU A 401 -14.72 -9.05 -11.79
N PRO A 402 -14.55 -10.10 -12.61
CA PRO A 402 -15.69 -10.83 -13.17
C PRO A 402 -16.48 -11.61 -12.11
N ALA A 403 -15.81 -12.25 -11.17
CA ALA A 403 -16.45 -13.06 -10.14
C ALA A 403 -16.85 -12.25 -8.90
N GLU A 404 -18.04 -12.52 -8.35
CA GLU A 404 -18.52 -11.86 -7.12
C GLU A 404 -17.64 -12.19 -5.92
N GLU A 405 -17.18 -13.43 -5.82
CA GLU A 405 -16.27 -13.88 -4.77
C GLU A 405 -14.96 -13.08 -4.77
N ASP A 406 -14.38 -12.86 -5.97
CA ASP A 406 -13.17 -12.05 -6.12
C ASP A 406 -13.42 -10.60 -5.73
N ARG A 407 -14.59 -10.02 -6.07
CA ARG A 407 -14.98 -8.67 -5.65
C ARG A 407 -15.07 -8.54 -4.13
N MET A 408 -15.69 -9.52 -3.46
CA MET A 408 -15.76 -9.53 -1.99
C MET A 408 -14.37 -9.64 -1.34
N LYS A 409 -13.49 -10.49 -1.88
CA LYS A 409 -12.11 -10.61 -1.40
C LYS A 409 -11.31 -9.32 -1.64
N ALA A 410 -11.44 -8.72 -2.82
CA ALA A 410 -10.77 -7.46 -3.17
C ALA A 410 -11.22 -6.30 -2.26
N ARG A 411 -12.52 -6.19 -1.98
CA ARG A 411 -13.04 -5.25 -0.97
C ARG A 411 -12.42 -5.50 0.41
N GLY A 412 -12.20 -6.75 0.75
CA GLY A 412 -11.56 -7.16 2.01
C GLY A 412 -10.15 -6.59 2.21
N PHE A 413 -9.39 -6.22 1.16
CA PHE A 413 -8.11 -5.54 1.32
C PHE A 413 -8.27 -4.17 1.98
N VAL A 414 -9.31 -3.41 1.59
CA VAL A 414 -9.62 -2.11 2.18
C VAL A 414 -10.13 -2.27 3.61
N GLU A 415 -11.10 -3.17 3.82
CA GLU A 415 -11.75 -3.39 5.12
C GLU A 415 -10.79 -3.89 6.21
N ARG A 416 -9.82 -4.74 5.84
CA ARG A 416 -8.82 -5.31 6.76
C ARG A 416 -7.60 -4.43 6.98
N SER A 417 -7.43 -3.36 6.19
CA SER A 417 -6.34 -2.41 6.39
C SER A 417 -6.51 -1.69 7.73
N GLY A 418 -5.39 -1.53 8.45
CA GLY A 418 -5.39 -0.83 9.73
C GLY A 418 -5.85 0.62 9.61
N MET A 419 -5.51 1.25 8.48
CA MET A 419 -5.98 2.59 8.13
C MET A 419 -6.26 2.70 6.64
N VAL A 420 -7.18 3.61 6.27
CA VAL A 420 -7.45 3.96 4.87
C VAL A 420 -7.21 5.44 4.66
N ILE A 421 -6.45 5.79 3.64
CA ILE A 421 -6.07 7.16 3.29
C ILE A 421 -6.76 7.51 1.97
N CYS A 422 -7.71 8.42 2.02
CA CYS A 422 -8.51 8.81 0.86
C CYS A 422 -8.12 10.20 0.38
N GLY A 423 -7.67 10.31 -0.87
CA GLY A 423 -7.60 11.58 -1.61
C GLY A 423 -8.94 11.95 -2.23
N GLY A 424 -8.96 12.94 -3.12
CA GLY A 424 -10.17 13.32 -3.85
C GLY A 424 -10.75 12.17 -4.68
N LEU A 425 -12.06 11.93 -4.55
CA LEU A 425 -12.81 10.87 -5.21
C LEU A 425 -14.16 11.38 -5.70
N PRO A 426 -14.68 10.89 -6.85
CA PRO A 426 -15.98 11.31 -7.38
C PRO A 426 -17.14 10.82 -6.51
N ALA A 427 -18.27 11.53 -6.61
CA ALA A 427 -19.48 11.20 -5.86
C ALA A 427 -19.97 9.77 -6.13
N SER A 428 -19.75 9.24 -7.34
CA SER A 428 -20.09 7.86 -7.70
C SER A 428 -19.35 6.78 -6.91
N GLU A 429 -18.17 7.10 -6.35
CA GLU A 429 -17.38 6.19 -5.53
C GLU A 429 -17.86 6.10 -4.06
N MET A 430 -18.61 7.11 -3.59
CA MET A 430 -19.00 7.20 -2.18
C MET A 430 -19.84 6.01 -1.67
N PRO A 431 -20.79 5.45 -2.43
CA PRO A 431 -21.53 4.26 -1.96
C PRO A 431 -20.61 3.05 -1.78
N LEU A 432 -19.69 2.78 -2.71
CA LEU A 432 -18.75 1.67 -2.64
C LEU A 432 -17.76 1.85 -1.48
N LEU A 433 -17.19 3.04 -1.36
CA LEU A 433 -16.24 3.35 -0.29
C LEU A 433 -16.91 3.30 1.09
N THR A 434 -18.11 3.87 1.23
CA THR A 434 -18.85 3.86 2.50
C THR A 434 -19.27 2.46 2.92
N SER A 435 -19.48 1.56 1.97
CA SER A 435 -19.74 0.15 2.26
C SER A 435 -18.52 -0.59 2.84
N ALA A 436 -17.30 -0.15 2.52
CA ALA A 436 -16.07 -0.73 3.05
C ALA A 436 -15.59 -0.05 4.35
N ILE A 437 -15.71 1.27 4.43
CA ILE A 437 -15.34 2.07 5.61
C ILE A 437 -16.44 3.10 5.94
N PRO A 438 -16.84 3.25 7.21
CA PRO A 438 -17.89 4.21 7.56
C PRO A 438 -17.41 5.65 7.36
N LEU A 439 -18.10 6.39 6.49
CA LEU A 439 -17.85 7.80 6.20
C LEU A 439 -19.10 8.65 6.55
N SER A 440 -18.89 9.73 7.29
CA SER A 440 -19.93 10.74 7.52
C SER A 440 -20.22 11.52 6.22
N ARG A 441 -21.38 12.18 6.16
CA ARG A 441 -21.74 13.02 5.01
C ARG A 441 -20.73 14.16 4.77
N GLN A 442 -20.18 14.72 5.84
CA GLN A 442 -19.15 15.77 5.73
C GLN A 442 -17.86 15.23 5.11
N GLU A 443 -17.41 14.05 5.53
CA GLU A 443 -16.24 13.39 4.97
C GLU A 443 -16.42 13.08 3.48
N GLN A 444 -17.60 12.55 3.11
CA GLN A 444 -17.94 12.31 1.71
C GLN A 444 -17.90 13.60 0.87
N GLN A 445 -18.54 14.67 1.36
CA GLN A 445 -18.53 15.98 0.69
C GLN A 445 -17.10 16.54 0.54
N LYS A 446 -16.28 16.37 1.57
CA LYS A 446 -14.87 16.79 1.56
C LYS A 446 -14.09 16.04 0.46
N LEU A 447 -14.20 14.71 0.40
CA LEU A 447 -13.56 13.89 -0.64
C LEU A 447 -14.03 14.27 -2.06
N ILE A 448 -15.33 14.56 -2.22
CA ILE A 448 -15.89 15.01 -3.50
C ILE A 448 -15.32 16.38 -3.89
N SER A 449 -15.24 17.33 -2.97
CA SER A 449 -14.72 18.68 -3.27
C SER A 449 -13.23 18.68 -3.62
N TRP A 450 -12.46 17.72 -3.12
CA TRP A 450 -11.04 17.60 -3.43
C TRP A 450 -10.74 17.01 -4.82
N GLN A 451 -11.75 16.47 -5.50
CA GLN A 451 -11.57 15.97 -6.86
C GLN A 451 -11.76 17.03 -7.95
N ASP A 452 -12.22 18.22 -7.58
CA ASP A 452 -12.53 19.26 -8.54
C ASP A 452 -11.28 19.65 -9.36
N PRO A 453 -11.46 19.97 -10.64
CA PRO A 453 -10.35 20.40 -11.48
C PRO A 453 -9.76 21.74 -11.00
N PRO A 454 -8.56 22.10 -11.44
CA PRO A 454 -7.98 23.41 -11.15
C PRO A 454 -8.92 24.52 -11.63
N ALA A 455 -9.05 25.56 -10.83
CA ALA A 455 -9.77 26.77 -11.20
C ALA A 455 -8.80 27.78 -11.83
N TRP A 456 -9.32 28.67 -12.63
CA TRP A 456 -8.55 29.79 -13.16
C TRP A 456 -8.66 30.98 -12.18
N ASP A 457 -7.56 31.61 -11.86
CA ASP A 457 -7.62 32.84 -11.09
C ASP A 457 -8.08 34.01 -11.98
N SER A 458 -8.36 35.17 -11.37
CA SER A 458 -8.77 36.38 -12.09
C SER A 458 -7.72 36.91 -13.09
N ARG A 459 -6.49 36.36 -13.04
CA ARG A 459 -5.36 36.72 -13.92
C ARG A 459 -5.14 35.67 -15.04
N GLY A 460 -5.96 34.64 -15.11
CA GLY A 460 -5.81 33.55 -16.08
C GLY A 460 -4.68 32.57 -15.79
N LEU A 461 -4.15 32.58 -14.54
CA LEU A 461 -3.14 31.64 -14.13
C LEU A 461 -3.80 30.36 -13.60
N ASP A 462 -3.22 29.20 -13.94
CA ASP A 462 -3.65 27.91 -13.43
C ASP A 462 -3.47 27.87 -11.90
N VAL A 463 -4.57 27.63 -11.20
CA VAL A 463 -4.55 27.39 -9.75
C VAL A 463 -4.47 25.88 -9.54
N GLU A 464 -3.60 25.43 -8.64
CA GLU A 464 -3.48 24.01 -8.32
C GLU A 464 -4.85 23.38 -7.98
N PRO A 465 -5.08 22.09 -8.35
CA PRO A 465 -6.30 21.39 -8.00
C PRO A 465 -6.56 21.49 -6.48
N PRO A 466 -7.79 21.77 -6.04
CA PRO A 466 -8.11 22.03 -4.64
C PRO A 466 -7.80 20.86 -3.70
N GLY A 467 -7.72 19.63 -4.23
CA GLY A 467 -7.40 18.42 -3.49
C GLY A 467 -5.94 17.97 -3.57
N ARG A 468 -5.06 18.71 -4.28
CA ARG A 468 -3.65 18.30 -4.39
C ARG A 468 -2.97 18.29 -3.01
N GLY A 469 -2.42 17.13 -2.64
CA GLY A 469 -1.77 16.93 -1.34
C GLY A 469 -2.73 16.82 -0.15
N LYS A 470 -4.06 16.80 -0.37
CA LYS A 470 -5.05 16.64 0.70
C LYS A 470 -5.54 15.21 0.78
N PHE A 471 -5.53 14.68 2.00
CA PHE A 471 -5.96 13.31 2.29
C PHE A 471 -6.78 13.24 3.57
N LEU A 472 -7.74 12.33 3.60
CA LEU A 472 -8.52 11.97 4.78
C LEU A 472 -8.00 10.62 5.30
N ILE A 473 -7.44 10.60 6.51
CA ILE A 473 -6.95 9.38 7.15
C ILE A 473 -8.07 8.81 8.02
N LYS A 474 -8.53 7.59 7.70
CA LYS A 474 -9.59 6.88 8.43
C LYS A 474 -9.02 5.68 9.18
N VAL A 475 -9.45 5.54 10.44
CA VAL A 475 -9.17 4.37 11.29
C VAL A 475 -10.50 3.84 11.82
N GLY A 476 -10.97 2.76 11.22
CA GLY A 476 -12.27 2.17 11.56
C GLY A 476 -13.41 3.19 11.52
N GLY A 477 -14.31 3.14 12.51
CA GLY A 477 -15.45 4.06 12.64
C GLY A 477 -15.14 5.44 13.23
N ARG A 478 -13.87 5.76 13.52
CA ARG A 478 -13.50 7.06 14.11
C ARG A 478 -13.65 8.19 13.08
N PRO A 479 -13.85 9.45 13.53
CA PRO A 479 -13.77 10.60 12.64
C PRO A 479 -12.45 10.63 11.88
N GLY A 480 -12.51 10.92 10.59
CA GLY A 480 -11.33 11.02 9.74
C GLY A 480 -10.48 12.25 10.07
N ILE A 481 -9.20 12.15 9.86
CA ILE A 481 -8.22 13.22 10.07
C ILE A 481 -7.88 13.81 8.70
N PRO A 482 -8.36 15.01 8.36
CA PRO A 482 -8.02 15.66 7.12
C PRO A 482 -6.61 16.27 7.23
N VAL A 483 -5.71 15.86 6.37
CA VAL A 483 -4.32 16.29 6.34
C VAL A 483 -3.96 16.96 5.01
N LEU A 484 -3.26 18.09 5.10
CA LEU A 484 -2.52 18.68 3.99
C LEU A 484 -1.06 18.24 4.12
N VAL A 485 -0.60 17.43 3.18
CA VAL A 485 0.78 16.89 3.18
C VAL A 485 1.78 18.03 2.98
N GLY A 486 2.73 18.13 3.89
CA GLY A 486 3.80 19.12 3.84
C GLY A 486 5.08 18.49 3.31
N LEU A 487 5.65 19.08 2.28
CA LEU A 487 6.93 18.68 1.73
C LEU A 487 8.06 19.52 2.32
N THR A 488 9.20 18.91 2.56
CA THR A 488 10.42 19.64 2.93
C THR A 488 11.04 20.31 1.69
N SER A 489 11.95 21.24 1.91
CA SER A 489 12.68 21.91 0.82
C SER A 489 13.49 20.94 -0.05
N LEU A 490 13.94 19.81 0.53
CA LEU A 490 14.65 18.75 -0.21
C LEU A 490 13.72 17.89 -1.07
N GLU A 491 12.45 17.85 -0.72
CA GLU A 491 11.43 17.09 -1.48
C GLU A 491 10.83 17.93 -2.61
N GLN A 492 10.94 19.26 -2.53
CA GLN A 492 10.40 20.22 -3.50
C GLN A 492 11.46 20.68 -4.50
N GLY A 493 11.00 21.22 -5.61
CA GLY A 493 11.87 21.85 -6.62
C GLY A 493 12.26 20.93 -7.77
N PRO A 494 12.96 21.47 -8.79
CA PRO A 494 13.31 20.76 -10.02
C PRO A 494 14.20 19.53 -9.81
N ASP A 495 15.05 19.58 -8.76
CA ASP A 495 15.94 18.46 -8.38
C ASP A 495 15.37 17.64 -7.22
N GLY A 496 14.18 17.99 -6.73
CA GLY A 496 13.53 17.32 -5.62
C GLY A 496 13.06 15.91 -5.99
N VAL A 497 12.97 15.04 -4.98
CA VAL A 497 12.50 13.65 -5.17
C VAL A 497 11.03 13.56 -5.61
N ASN A 498 10.27 14.65 -5.51
CA ASN A 498 8.85 14.73 -5.91
C ASN A 498 8.64 15.38 -7.29
N ASP A 499 9.70 15.63 -8.05
CA ASP A 499 9.57 16.17 -9.41
C ASP A 499 8.99 15.12 -10.38
N THR A 500 7.66 15.11 -10.52
CA THR A 500 6.94 14.27 -11.48
C THR A 500 6.75 14.96 -12.84
N GLU A 501 7.03 16.25 -12.94
CA GLU A 501 6.89 17.07 -14.16
C GLU A 501 8.19 17.20 -14.95
N GLY A 502 9.31 16.69 -14.43
CA GLY A 502 10.62 16.79 -15.09
C GLY A 502 10.61 16.26 -16.52
N LYS A 503 9.95 15.15 -16.78
CA LYS A 503 9.81 14.57 -18.12
C LYS A 503 9.03 15.49 -19.09
N TRP A 504 8.03 16.22 -18.59
CA TRP A 504 7.29 17.19 -19.40
C TRP A 504 8.16 18.41 -19.72
N ARG A 505 8.94 18.92 -18.76
CA ARG A 505 9.87 20.05 -18.98
C ARG A 505 10.96 19.68 -19.97
N GLU A 506 11.59 18.52 -19.84
CA GLU A 506 12.60 18.03 -20.79
C GLU A 506 12.04 17.91 -22.22
N ASN A 507 10.78 17.50 -22.38
CA ASN A 507 10.15 17.42 -23.68
C ASN A 507 9.83 18.81 -24.25
N VAL A 508 9.36 19.75 -23.44
CA VAL A 508 9.11 21.13 -23.89
C VAL A 508 10.39 21.82 -24.33
N GLU A 509 11.49 21.63 -23.59
CA GLU A 509 12.82 22.17 -23.95
C GLU A 509 13.39 21.54 -25.23
N LYS A 510 13.04 20.31 -25.58
CA LYS A 510 13.44 19.67 -26.84
C LYS A 510 12.65 20.15 -28.05
N PHE A 511 11.48 20.74 -27.85
CA PHE A 511 10.60 21.24 -28.92
C PHE A 511 10.57 22.79 -29.01
N ALA A 512 11.22 23.49 -28.09
CA ALA A 512 11.44 24.93 -28.11
C ALA A 512 12.79 25.28 -28.74
#